data_4ca4e12135686cdb7ea4ee88a1412cf9
#
_entry.id   4ca4e12135686cdb7ea4ee88a1412cf9
#
_cell.length_a   1.000
_cell.length_b   1.000
_cell.length_c   1.000
_cell.angle_alpha   90.00
_cell.angle_beta   90.00
_cell.angle_gamma   90.00
#
_symmetry.space_group_name_H-M   'P 1'
#
loop_
_entity.id
_entity.type
_entity.pdbx_description
1 polymer ?
#
loop_
_entity_poly.entity_id
_entity_poly.type
_entity_poly.pdbx_seq_one_letter_code
_entity_poly.pdbx_strand_id
1 'polypeptide(L)'
;QRQLAGFLRRHGVDLIVGSHPHVVQPYEQDSNGIVLYSLGNFVSNQRKRYCDGGIVATVEVTRSPDGSLRYSLELTPVWVLTPGYRITPSEVGDTLSMPADSRQRYERFMTDTRLLLGL
;
A
#
# COMPACT_ATOMS: atom_id res chain seq x y z
N GLN A 1 1.61 7.55 15.36
CA GLN A 1 1.36 6.27 14.69
C GLN A 1 2.24 5.17 15.31
N ARG A 2 3.57 5.29 15.29
CA ARG A 2 4.51 4.24 15.79
C ARG A 2 4.29 3.88 17.26
N GLN A 3 4.05 4.86 18.14
CA GLN A 3 3.77 4.59 19.55
C GLN A 3 2.48 3.77 19.74
N LEU A 4 1.42 4.12 18.99
CA LEU A 4 0.16 3.37 19.02
C LEU A 4 0.34 1.95 18.45
N ALA A 5 1.02 1.81 17.32
CA ALA A 5 1.34 0.49 16.76
C ALA A 5 2.14 -0.36 17.75
N GLY A 6 3.19 0.19 18.36
CA GLY A 6 3.96 -0.51 19.38
C GLY A 6 3.13 -0.87 20.62
N PHE A 7 2.19 -0.04 21.03
CA PHE A 7 1.25 -0.37 22.11
C PHE A 7 0.37 -1.56 21.73
N LEU A 8 -0.28 -1.52 20.57
CA LEU A 8 -1.16 -2.58 20.08
C LEU A 8 -0.42 -3.92 19.94
N ARG A 9 0.79 -3.91 19.37
CA ARG A 9 1.61 -5.12 19.23
C ARG A 9 1.96 -5.75 20.58
N ARG A 10 2.32 -4.96 21.59
CA ARG A 10 2.56 -5.47 22.94
C ARG A 10 1.32 -6.08 23.60
N HIS A 11 0.13 -5.79 23.07
CA HIS A 11 -1.15 -6.35 23.53
C HIS A 11 -1.70 -7.44 22.62
N GLY A 12 -0.85 -8.04 21.75
CA GLY A 12 -1.20 -9.20 20.95
C GLY A 12 -1.92 -8.90 19.64
N VAL A 13 -1.78 -7.67 19.11
CA VAL A 13 -2.28 -7.34 17.77
C VAL A 13 -1.16 -7.52 16.75
N ASP A 14 -1.28 -8.55 15.91
CA ASP A 14 -0.24 -8.93 14.97
C ASP A 14 -0.37 -8.24 13.60
N LEU A 15 -1.60 -7.91 13.19
CA LEU A 15 -1.87 -7.19 11.94
C LEU A 15 -2.52 -5.84 12.23
N ILE A 16 -1.82 -4.77 11.85
CA ILE A 16 -2.30 -3.39 11.98
C ILE A 16 -2.35 -2.75 10.59
N VAL A 17 -3.54 -2.29 10.20
CA VAL A 17 -3.75 -1.57 8.94
C VAL A 17 -4.23 -0.16 9.24
N GLY A 18 -3.38 0.81 8.93
CA GLY A 18 -3.64 2.22 9.12
C GLY A 18 -4.15 2.91 7.86
N SER A 19 -4.77 4.06 8.07
CA SER A 19 -5.26 4.96 7.02
C SER A 19 -5.24 6.41 7.51
N HIS A 20 -5.81 7.34 6.77
CA HIS A 20 -6.03 8.76 7.07
C HIS A 20 -5.09 9.73 6.35
N PRO A 21 -3.74 9.56 6.26
CA PRO A 21 -2.89 10.59 5.64
C PRO A 21 -3.11 10.74 4.11
N HIS A 22 -3.89 9.87 3.47
CA HIS A 22 -4.16 9.88 2.03
C HIS A 22 -2.93 9.67 1.14
N VAL A 23 -1.82 9.21 1.72
CA VAL A 23 -0.59 8.85 1.01
C VAL A 23 -0.11 7.50 1.52
N VAL A 24 0.57 6.76 0.66
CA VAL A 24 1.26 5.54 1.07
C VAL A 24 2.36 5.89 2.08
N GLN A 25 2.46 5.12 3.16
CA GLN A 25 3.52 5.23 4.15
C GLN A 25 4.33 3.94 4.21
N PRO A 26 5.58 3.97 4.72
CA PRO A 26 6.35 2.76 4.99
C PRO A 26 5.59 1.76 5.86
N TYR A 27 5.95 0.50 5.76
CA TYR A 27 5.39 -0.57 6.59
C TYR A 27 6.49 -1.22 7.45
N GLU A 28 6.08 -2.01 8.41
CA GLU A 28 6.95 -2.86 9.22
C GLU A 28 6.45 -4.30 9.14
N GLN A 29 7.36 -5.25 8.98
CA GLN A 29 7.08 -6.68 9.02
C GLN A 29 8.20 -7.41 9.74
N ASP A 30 7.82 -8.29 10.66
CA ASP A 30 8.73 -9.21 11.34
C ASP A 30 8.02 -10.56 11.62
N SER A 31 8.65 -11.43 12.39
CA SER A 31 8.09 -12.75 12.76
C SER A 31 6.79 -12.64 13.56
N ASN A 32 6.48 -11.49 14.15
CA ASN A 32 5.35 -11.29 15.05
C ASN A 32 4.19 -10.56 14.38
N GLY A 33 4.32 -10.14 13.10
CA GLY A 33 3.23 -9.54 12.36
C GLY A 33 3.62 -8.40 11.43
N ILE A 34 2.59 -7.65 11.00
CA ILE A 34 2.69 -6.62 9.98
C ILE A 34 2.02 -5.33 10.48
N VAL A 35 2.67 -4.20 10.23
CA VAL A 35 2.10 -2.85 10.43
C VAL A 35 2.14 -2.10 9.11
N LEU A 36 0.98 -1.82 8.54
CA LEU A 36 0.80 -0.95 7.37
C LEU A 36 0.31 0.41 7.88
N TYR A 37 1.15 1.42 7.89
CA TYR A 37 0.83 2.73 8.48
C TYR A 37 -0.20 3.52 7.67
N SER A 38 -0.16 3.42 6.34
CA SER A 38 -1.20 3.94 5.44
C SER A 38 -1.12 3.30 4.06
N LEU A 39 -2.26 2.89 3.55
CA LEU A 39 -2.39 2.32 2.20
C LEU A 39 -2.53 3.39 1.11
N GLY A 40 -2.63 4.68 1.47
CA GLY A 40 -2.94 5.74 0.52
C GLY A 40 -4.40 5.74 0.08
N ASN A 41 -4.65 6.24 -1.13
CA ASN A 41 -5.99 6.35 -1.71
C ASN A 41 -6.26 5.22 -2.71
N PHE A 42 -7.34 4.45 -2.50
CA PHE A 42 -7.77 3.44 -3.46
C PHE A 42 -8.57 4.07 -4.61
N VAL A 43 -9.62 4.83 -4.32
CA VAL A 43 -10.37 5.66 -5.27
C VAL A 43 -10.44 7.08 -4.73
N SER A 44 -9.95 8.07 -5.47
CA SER A 44 -9.94 9.44 -5.00
C SER A 44 -9.85 10.45 -6.15
N ASN A 45 -10.44 11.62 -5.94
CA ASN A 45 -10.25 12.79 -6.79
C ASN A 45 -9.09 13.69 -6.30
N GLN A 46 -8.33 13.28 -5.31
CA GLN A 46 -7.16 14.05 -4.87
C GLN A 46 -6.04 13.92 -5.89
N ARG A 47 -5.62 15.05 -6.46
CA ARG A 47 -4.57 15.11 -7.50
C ARG A 47 -3.25 15.69 -6.98
N LYS A 48 -3.14 15.97 -5.68
CA LYS A 48 -1.87 16.32 -5.06
C LYS A 48 -0.89 15.17 -5.20
N ARG A 49 0.40 15.49 -5.29
CA ARG A 49 1.47 14.49 -5.36
C ARG A 49 1.31 13.49 -4.22
N TYR A 50 1.33 12.20 -4.58
CA TYR A 50 1.13 10.99 -3.76
C TYR A 50 -0.30 10.74 -3.25
N CYS A 51 -1.26 11.67 -3.46
CA CYS A 51 -2.65 11.41 -3.09
C CYS A 51 -3.49 10.85 -4.24
N ASP A 52 -2.89 10.62 -5.41
CA ASP A 52 -3.55 10.14 -6.62
C ASP A 52 -3.43 8.62 -6.82
N GLY A 53 -3.03 7.91 -5.78
CA GLY A 53 -2.94 6.45 -5.76
C GLY A 53 -2.73 5.89 -4.36
N GLY A 54 -2.52 4.60 -4.29
CA GLY A 54 -2.33 3.85 -3.05
C GLY A 54 -1.71 2.48 -3.32
N ILE A 55 -1.93 1.57 -2.39
CA ILE A 55 -1.53 0.16 -2.52
C ILE A 55 -2.69 -0.76 -2.16
N VAL A 56 -2.73 -1.91 -2.82
CA VAL A 56 -3.44 -3.10 -2.33
C VAL A 56 -2.43 -3.95 -1.55
N ALA A 57 -2.77 -4.31 -0.33
CA ALA A 57 -1.97 -5.20 0.49
C ALA A 57 -2.68 -6.56 0.60
N THR A 58 -2.03 -7.61 0.10
CA THR A 58 -2.48 -8.99 0.28
C THR A 58 -1.68 -9.60 1.42
N VAL A 59 -2.36 -9.97 2.49
CA VAL A 59 -1.75 -10.61 3.66
C VAL A 59 -2.23 -12.05 3.74
N GLU A 60 -1.30 -13.00 3.68
CA GLU A 60 -1.58 -14.40 3.96
C GLU A 60 -1.13 -14.72 5.39
N VAL A 61 -2.02 -15.34 6.16
CA VAL A 61 -1.76 -15.78 7.53
C VAL A 61 -1.87 -17.29 7.60
N THR A 62 -0.77 -17.96 7.87
CA THR A 62 -0.71 -19.42 7.98
C THR A 62 -0.50 -19.84 9.43
N ARG A 63 -1.34 -20.75 9.93
CA ARG A 63 -1.17 -21.34 11.25
C ARG A 63 -0.43 -22.67 11.14
N SER A 64 0.69 -22.80 11.83
CA SER A 64 1.46 -24.04 11.94
C SER A 64 0.82 -25.02 12.94
N PRO A 65 1.15 -26.34 12.89
CA PRO A 65 0.58 -27.33 13.82
C PRO A 65 0.90 -27.03 15.29
N ASP A 66 1.99 -26.33 15.59
CA ASP A 66 2.37 -25.90 16.94
C ASP A 66 1.60 -24.65 17.43
N GLY A 67 0.68 -24.14 16.59
CA GLY A 67 -0.13 -22.96 16.88
C GLY A 67 0.53 -21.63 16.51
N SER A 68 1.80 -21.60 16.07
CA SER A 68 2.47 -20.38 15.62
C SER A 68 1.86 -19.85 14.33
N LEU A 69 1.89 -18.52 14.17
CA LEU A 69 1.43 -17.83 12.97
C LEU A 69 2.61 -17.37 12.12
N ARG A 70 2.43 -17.44 10.81
CA ARG A 70 3.34 -16.88 9.82
C ARG A 70 2.58 -15.90 8.94
N TYR A 71 3.24 -14.83 8.56
CA TYR A 71 2.67 -13.75 7.77
C TYR A 71 3.47 -13.56 6.50
N SER A 72 2.82 -13.59 5.34
CA SER A 72 3.39 -13.08 4.09
C SER A 72 2.64 -11.85 3.64
N LEU A 73 3.33 -10.93 2.97
CA LEU A 73 2.80 -9.67 2.51
C LEU A 73 3.19 -9.46 1.05
N GLU A 74 2.19 -9.20 0.24
CA GLU A 74 2.35 -8.73 -1.14
C GLU A 74 1.74 -7.34 -1.25
N LEU A 75 2.47 -6.41 -1.87
CA LEU A 75 2.06 -5.01 -2.04
C LEU A 75 1.98 -4.68 -3.53
N THR A 76 0.78 -4.35 -3.99
CA THR A 76 0.53 -3.93 -5.38
C THR A 76 0.22 -2.43 -5.41
N PRO A 77 1.11 -1.57 -5.93
CA PRO A 77 0.80 -0.17 -6.16
C PRO A 77 -0.35 -0.01 -7.14
N VAL A 78 -1.26 0.92 -6.83
CA VAL A 78 -2.42 1.26 -7.67
C VAL A 78 -2.50 2.76 -7.85
N TRP A 79 -2.84 3.20 -9.05
CA TRP A 79 -3.01 4.61 -9.39
C TRP A 79 -4.41 4.89 -9.91
N VAL A 80 -4.94 6.08 -9.66
CA VAL A 80 -6.28 6.47 -10.09
C VAL A 80 -6.20 7.21 -11.41
N LEU A 81 -6.55 6.53 -12.49
CA LEU A 81 -6.61 7.11 -13.82
C LEU A 81 -7.89 7.95 -13.98
N THR A 82 -7.72 9.20 -14.40
CA THR A 82 -8.81 10.13 -14.73
C THR A 82 -8.81 10.46 -16.22
N PRO A 83 -9.97 10.86 -16.81
CA PRO A 83 -11.31 10.82 -16.21
C PRO A 83 -11.84 9.41 -16.01
N GLY A 84 -12.87 9.24 -15.18
CA GLY A 84 -13.51 7.93 -14.95
C GLY A 84 -13.04 7.22 -13.68
N TYR A 85 -12.04 7.74 -12.98
CA TYR A 85 -11.58 7.23 -11.68
C TYR A 85 -11.29 5.73 -11.67
N ARG A 86 -10.67 5.23 -12.74
CA ARG A 86 -10.32 3.82 -12.86
C ARG A 86 -9.07 3.52 -12.04
N ILE A 87 -9.20 2.55 -11.13
CA ILE A 87 -8.06 2.01 -10.41
C ILE A 87 -7.20 1.23 -11.38
N THR A 88 -5.92 1.57 -11.43
CA THR A 88 -4.96 1.02 -12.38
C THR A 88 -3.80 0.40 -11.58
N PRO A 89 -3.80 -0.93 -11.37
CA PRO A 89 -2.66 -1.63 -10.79
C PRO A 89 -1.40 -1.47 -11.64
N SER A 90 -0.22 -1.54 -11.00
CA SER A 90 1.07 -1.38 -11.67
C SER A 90 1.24 -2.31 -12.89
N GLU A 91 0.82 -3.56 -12.77
CA GLU A 91 0.91 -4.57 -13.85
C GLU A 91 0.13 -4.17 -15.10
N VAL A 92 -1.01 -3.51 -14.92
CA VAL A 92 -1.83 -3.01 -16.02
C VAL A 92 -1.32 -1.65 -16.50
N GLY A 93 -1.01 -0.77 -15.58
CA GLY A 93 -0.62 0.62 -15.85
C GLY A 93 0.68 0.74 -16.62
N ASP A 94 1.63 -0.15 -16.38
CA ASP A 94 2.94 -0.14 -17.04
C ASP A 94 2.81 -0.27 -18.57
N THR A 95 1.80 -0.99 -19.06
CA THR A 95 1.54 -1.21 -20.49
C THR A 95 0.32 -0.45 -21.05
N LEU A 96 -0.49 0.14 -20.18
CA LEU A 96 -1.73 0.82 -20.60
C LEU A 96 -1.42 2.09 -21.40
N SER A 97 -2.03 2.23 -22.58
CA SER A 97 -1.99 3.52 -23.31
C SER A 97 -2.77 4.58 -22.56
N MET A 98 -2.14 5.72 -22.30
CA MET A 98 -2.75 6.87 -21.63
C MET A 98 -2.15 8.19 -22.12
N PRO A 99 -2.85 9.34 -21.94
CA PRO A 99 -2.31 10.64 -22.29
C PRO A 99 -0.95 10.93 -21.63
N ALA A 100 -0.11 11.71 -22.27
CA ALA A 100 1.27 11.98 -21.83
C ALA A 100 1.34 12.51 -20.38
N ASP A 101 0.46 13.45 -20.02
CA ASP A 101 0.40 14.00 -18.66
C ASP A 101 0.03 12.94 -17.62
N SER A 102 -0.92 12.04 -17.97
CA SER A 102 -1.30 10.92 -17.11
C SER A 102 -0.16 9.93 -16.96
N ARG A 103 0.54 9.62 -18.06
CA ARG A 103 1.73 8.76 -18.06
C ARG A 103 2.81 9.30 -17.13
N GLN A 104 3.16 10.57 -17.24
CA GLN A 104 4.17 11.20 -16.40
C GLN A 104 3.81 11.15 -14.90
N ARG A 105 2.54 11.39 -14.56
CA ARG A 105 2.05 11.30 -13.17
C ARG A 105 2.08 9.88 -12.65
N TYR A 106 1.60 8.92 -13.45
CA TYR A 106 1.63 7.50 -13.15
C TYR A 106 3.04 7.01 -12.86
N GLU A 107 3.98 7.26 -13.77
CA GLU A 107 5.38 6.83 -13.63
C GLU A 107 6.04 7.42 -12.37
N ARG A 108 5.79 8.68 -12.11
CA ARG A 108 6.28 9.33 -10.89
C ARG A 108 5.72 8.68 -9.62
N PHE A 109 4.40 8.45 -9.58
CA PHE A 109 3.75 7.78 -8.44
C PHE A 109 4.31 6.38 -8.24
N MET A 110 4.41 5.59 -9.31
CA MET A 110 4.90 4.21 -9.25
C MET A 110 6.37 4.13 -8.82
N THR A 111 7.24 4.98 -9.40
CA THR A 111 8.65 5.02 -9.05
C THR A 111 8.86 5.37 -7.58
N ASP A 112 8.21 6.43 -7.12
CA ASP A 112 8.35 6.92 -5.74
C ASP A 112 7.75 5.92 -4.74
N THR A 113 6.62 5.27 -5.09
CA THR A 113 5.98 4.26 -4.23
C THR A 113 6.79 2.98 -4.15
N ARG A 114 7.30 2.47 -5.28
CA ARG A 114 8.17 1.30 -5.30
C ARG A 114 9.45 1.54 -4.47
N LEU A 115 10.09 2.69 -4.65
CA LEU A 115 11.27 3.07 -3.86
C LEU A 115 10.97 3.13 -2.36
N LEU A 116 9.83 3.73 -1.98
CA LEU A 116 9.41 3.85 -0.58
C LEU A 116 9.19 2.49 0.08
N LEU A 117 8.67 1.52 -0.68
CA LEU A 117 8.27 0.20 -0.17
C LEU A 117 9.36 -0.87 -0.39
N GLY A 118 10.42 -0.57 -1.13
CA GLY A 118 11.48 -1.52 -1.45
C GLY A 118 11.08 -2.60 -2.48
N LEU A 119 10.20 -2.24 -3.44
CA LEU A 119 9.68 -3.13 -4.49
C LEU A 119 10.51 -3.05 -5.78
#